data_a8d6402efcbcbd41ea151b8cbf74a792
#
_entry.id   a8d6402efcbcbd41ea151b8cbf74a792
#
_cell.length_a   1.000
_cell.length_b   1.000
_cell.length_c   1.000
_cell.angle_alpha   90.00
_cell.angle_beta   90.00
_cell.angle_gamma   90.00
#
_symmetry.space_group_name_H-M   'P 1'
#
loop_
_entity.id
_entity.type
_entity.pdbx_description
1 polymer ?
#
loop_
_entity_poly.entity_id
_entity_poly.type
_entity_poly.pdbx_seq_one_letter_code
_entity_poly.pdbx_strand_id
1 'polypeptide(L)'
;MIKEICFANEIIIFARYILIDKEKIMLAYTYIEHGKFELQEKARPEIKDSRDAVVRVTLGSICTSDLHIKHGSVPRAVPGITVGHEMVGVVEQVGADVTSVKPGDRVTVNVETFCGECFFCKHGYVNNCTDSNGGWALGCRIDGGQAEYVRVP
;
A
#
# COMPACT_ATOMS: atom_id res chain seq x y z
N MET A 1 -17.72 -44.21 -12.43
CA MET A 1 -18.15 -42.95 -13.03
C MET A 1 -18.43 -41.83 -12.00
N ILE A 2 -19.08 -42.10 -10.87
CA ILE A 2 -19.39 -41.06 -9.84
C ILE A 2 -18.17 -40.64 -9.01
N LYS A 3 -17.19 -41.53 -8.76
CA LYS A 3 -15.97 -41.22 -7.99
C LYS A 3 -14.99 -40.32 -8.72
N GLU A 4 -14.91 -40.37 -10.05
CA GLU A 4 -14.02 -39.50 -10.83
C GLU A 4 -14.53 -38.06 -10.93
N ILE A 5 -15.85 -37.87 -10.89
CA ILE A 5 -16.47 -36.54 -10.92
C ILE A 5 -16.25 -35.78 -9.59
N CYS A 6 -16.26 -36.50 -8.45
CA CYS A 6 -15.93 -35.89 -7.14
C CYS A 6 -14.49 -35.45 -7.06
N PHE A 7 -13.53 -36.22 -7.58
CA PHE A 7 -12.11 -35.88 -7.54
C PHE A 7 -11.80 -34.67 -8.43
N ALA A 8 -12.43 -34.57 -9.60
CA ALA A 8 -12.26 -33.42 -10.49
C ALA A 8 -12.79 -32.11 -9.88
N ASN A 9 -13.93 -32.17 -9.18
CA ASN A 9 -14.49 -31.02 -8.49
C ASN A 9 -13.64 -30.56 -7.30
N GLU A 10 -13.05 -31.46 -6.54
CA GLU A 10 -12.14 -31.15 -5.44
C GLU A 10 -10.84 -30.49 -5.96
N ILE A 11 -10.28 -30.99 -7.05
CA ILE A 11 -9.09 -30.39 -7.70
C ILE A 11 -9.41 -28.99 -8.26
N ILE A 12 -10.58 -28.79 -8.85
CA ILE A 12 -11.01 -27.48 -9.37
C ILE A 12 -11.26 -26.50 -8.22
N ILE A 13 -11.87 -26.94 -7.12
CA ILE A 13 -12.09 -26.14 -5.92
C ILE A 13 -10.75 -25.77 -5.29
N PHE A 14 -9.82 -26.72 -5.15
CA PHE A 14 -8.50 -26.50 -4.59
C PHE A 14 -7.63 -25.57 -5.47
N ALA A 15 -7.65 -25.77 -6.80
CA ALA A 15 -6.97 -24.89 -7.75
C ALA A 15 -7.57 -23.47 -7.73
N ARG A 16 -8.89 -23.34 -7.61
CA ARG A 16 -9.59 -22.08 -7.48
C ARG A 16 -9.29 -21.38 -6.14
N TYR A 17 -9.15 -22.14 -5.06
CA TYR A 17 -8.77 -21.64 -3.74
C TYR A 17 -7.32 -21.10 -3.75
N ILE A 18 -6.37 -21.83 -4.36
CA ILE A 18 -4.98 -21.40 -4.53
C ILE A 18 -4.87 -20.15 -5.44
N LEU A 19 -5.68 -20.08 -6.51
CA LEU A 19 -5.69 -18.93 -7.42
C LEU A 19 -6.31 -17.70 -6.73
N ILE A 20 -7.38 -17.87 -5.98
CA ILE A 20 -8.02 -16.77 -5.22
C ILE A 20 -7.08 -16.24 -4.13
N ASP A 21 -6.28 -17.10 -3.51
CA ASP A 21 -5.35 -16.68 -2.45
C ASP A 21 -4.17 -15.89 -3.04
N LYS A 22 -3.66 -16.26 -4.21
CA LYS A 22 -2.58 -15.54 -4.91
C LYS A 22 -3.00 -14.15 -5.40
N GLU A 23 -4.26 -13.95 -5.76
CA GLU A 23 -4.77 -12.63 -6.15
C GLU A 23 -4.92 -11.67 -4.97
N LYS A 24 -4.97 -12.19 -3.74
CA LYS A 24 -5.09 -11.41 -2.50
C LYS A 24 -3.77 -11.12 -1.80
N ILE A 25 -2.68 -11.73 -2.26
CA ILE A 25 -1.35 -11.59 -1.67
C ILE A 25 -0.47 -10.78 -2.63
N MET A 26 0.44 -10.01 -2.07
CA MET A 26 1.46 -9.24 -2.78
C MET A 26 2.81 -9.37 -2.10
N LEU A 27 3.89 -9.17 -2.84
CA LEU A 27 5.21 -8.98 -2.28
C LEU A 27 5.40 -7.55 -1.82
N ALA A 28 5.97 -7.39 -0.62
CA ALA A 28 6.21 -6.09 0.00
C ALA A 28 7.52 -6.09 0.79
N TYR A 29 8.30 -5.02 0.66
CA TYR A 29 9.50 -4.83 1.43
C TYR A 29 9.15 -4.16 2.76
N THR A 30 9.34 -4.89 3.85
CA THR A 30 8.74 -4.57 5.16
C THR A 30 9.82 -4.23 6.19
N TYR A 31 9.60 -3.17 6.96
CA TYR A 31 10.39 -2.84 8.14
C TYR A 31 10.02 -3.78 9.29
N ILE A 32 10.95 -4.62 9.72
CA ILE A 32 10.73 -5.60 10.79
C ILE A 32 11.13 -5.00 12.13
N GLU A 33 12.36 -4.52 12.22
CA GLU A 33 12.97 -3.95 13.42
C GLU A 33 14.20 -3.11 13.06
N HIS A 34 14.78 -2.44 14.04
CA HIS A 34 16.01 -1.69 13.85
C HIS A 34 17.09 -2.52 13.13
N GLY A 35 17.59 -1.99 12.03
CA GLY A 35 18.59 -2.63 11.18
C GLY A 35 18.03 -3.65 10.19
N LYS A 36 16.72 -3.98 10.22
CA LYS A 36 16.19 -5.12 9.47
C LYS A 36 14.98 -4.77 8.62
N PHE A 37 15.12 -4.93 7.31
CA PHE A 37 14.04 -4.96 6.32
C PHE A 37 13.99 -6.36 5.70
N GLU A 38 12.80 -6.84 5.38
CA GLU A 38 12.60 -8.14 4.72
C GLU A 38 11.55 -8.06 3.62
N LEU A 39 11.74 -8.84 2.55
CA LEU A 39 10.69 -9.09 1.57
C LEU A 39 9.70 -10.09 2.17
N GLN A 40 8.44 -9.70 2.26
CA GLN A 40 7.36 -10.51 2.84
C GLN A 40 6.16 -10.57 1.91
N GLU A 41 5.39 -11.65 2.05
CA GLU A 41 4.04 -11.74 1.50
C GLU A 41 3.07 -11.03 2.45
N LYS A 42 2.31 -10.09 1.91
CA LYS A 42 1.29 -9.31 2.63
C LYS A 42 -0.04 -9.36 1.88
N ALA A 43 -1.13 -9.14 2.57
CA ALA A 43 -2.42 -8.95 1.91
C ALA A 43 -2.38 -7.70 0.99
N ARG A 44 -2.97 -7.82 -0.19
CA ARG A 44 -3.18 -6.67 -1.07
C ARG A 44 -4.02 -5.62 -0.35
N PRO A 45 -3.69 -4.33 -0.46
CA PRO A 45 -4.47 -3.28 0.16
C PRO A 45 -5.85 -3.16 -0.48
N GLU A 46 -6.84 -2.84 0.36
CA GLU A 46 -8.22 -2.58 -0.04
C GLU A 46 -8.59 -1.12 0.26
N ILE A 47 -9.62 -0.60 -0.41
CA ILE A 47 -10.23 0.70 -0.09
C ILE A 47 -10.80 0.61 1.34
N LYS A 48 -10.38 1.52 2.21
CA LYS A 48 -10.84 1.63 3.61
C LYS A 48 -11.68 2.88 3.85
N ASP A 49 -11.41 3.93 3.08
CA ASP A 49 -12.15 5.20 3.13
C ASP A 49 -12.62 5.55 1.72
N SER A 50 -13.71 6.31 1.61
CA SER A 50 -14.27 6.73 0.33
C SER A 50 -13.33 7.60 -0.52
N ARG A 51 -12.27 8.16 0.09
CA ARG A 51 -11.24 8.99 -0.56
C ARG A 51 -9.97 8.23 -0.92
N ASP A 52 -9.88 6.96 -0.57
CA ASP A 52 -8.70 6.13 -0.87
C ASP A 52 -8.57 5.81 -2.36
N ALA A 53 -7.34 5.63 -2.80
CA ALA A 53 -7.01 4.95 -4.05
C ALA A 53 -6.07 3.77 -3.80
N VAL A 54 -6.23 2.69 -4.56
CA VAL A 54 -5.26 1.59 -4.63
C VAL A 54 -4.51 1.73 -5.94
N VAL A 55 -3.19 1.79 -5.85
CA VAL A 55 -2.29 1.94 -7.00
C VAL A 55 -1.46 0.66 -7.14
N ARG A 56 -1.47 0.09 -8.33
CA ARG A 56 -0.53 -0.96 -8.73
C ARG A 56 0.79 -0.30 -9.10
N VAL A 57 1.82 -0.55 -8.30
CA VAL A 57 3.14 0.06 -8.48
C VAL A 57 3.83 -0.53 -9.70
N THR A 58 4.35 0.32 -10.57
CA THR A 58 5.11 -0.10 -11.76
C THR A 58 6.60 0.20 -11.63
N LEU A 59 6.96 1.18 -10.81
CA LEU A 59 8.33 1.51 -10.49
C LEU A 59 8.36 2.22 -9.13
N GLY A 60 9.26 1.82 -8.26
CA GLY A 60 9.57 2.47 -6.99
C GLY A 60 11.05 2.83 -6.91
N SER A 61 11.39 3.79 -6.05
CA SER A 61 12.76 4.17 -5.74
C SER A 61 13.06 3.94 -4.26
N ILE A 62 14.35 3.80 -3.95
CA ILE A 62 14.86 3.79 -2.58
C ILE A 62 15.38 5.20 -2.27
N CYS A 63 14.85 5.79 -1.20
CA CYS A 63 15.27 7.08 -0.69
C CYS A 63 16.23 6.92 0.51
N THR A 64 17.04 7.93 0.75
CA THR A 64 17.90 7.98 1.96
C THR A 64 17.07 7.90 3.25
N SER A 65 15.82 8.38 3.25
CA SER A 65 14.93 8.28 4.39
C SER A 65 14.52 6.83 4.72
N ASP A 66 14.53 5.90 3.78
CA ASP A 66 14.36 4.47 4.06
C ASP A 66 15.54 3.94 4.89
N LEU A 67 16.77 4.42 4.61
CA LEU A 67 17.94 4.10 5.43
C LEU A 67 17.85 4.72 6.83
N HIS A 68 17.28 5.92 6.97
CA HIS A 68 17.04 6.53 8.28
C HIS A 68 16.03 5.71 9.09
N ILE A 69 14.98 5.17 8.47
CA ILE A 69 14.05 4.22 9.11
C ILE A 69 14.82 2.97 9.54
N LYS A 70 15.59 2.36 8.63
CA LYS A 70 16.39 1.17 8.92
C LYS A 70 17.31 1.36 10.13
N HIS A 71 17.96 2.51 10.23
CA HIS A 71 18.93 2.82 11.29
C HIS A 71 18.28 3.40 12.56
N GLY A 72 16.94 3.40 12.66
CA GLY A 72 16.22 3.86 13.84
C GLY A 72 16.22 5.37 14.06
N SER A 73 16.65 6.17 13.08
CA SER A 73 16.67 7.64 13.18
C SER A 73 15.29 8.27 12.99
N VAL A 74 14.26 7.47 12.68
CA VAL A 74 12.88 7.91 12.50
C VAL A 74 12.01 7.27 13.58
N PRO A 75 11.83 7.90 14.75
CA PRO A 75 11.11 7.31 15.88
C PRO A 75 9.63 7.01 15.60
N ARG A 76 9.06 7.61 14.55
CA ARG A 76 7.67 7.42 14.12
C ARG A 76 7.46 6.17 13.26
N ALA A 77 8.53 5.58 12.75
CA ALA A 77 8.41 4.40 11.90
C ALA A 77 7.85 3.22 12.70
N VAL A 78 6.87 2.55 12.12
CA VAL A 78 6.14 1.47 12.77
C VAL A 78 6.64 0.13 12.24
N PRO A 79 7.13 -0.80 13.10
CA PRO A 79 7.45 -2.15 12.67
C PRO A 79 6.24 -2.85 12.01
N GLY A 80 6.51 -3.64 10.97
CA GLY A 80 5.49 -4.35 10.18
C GLY A 80 4.95 -3.55 8.99
N ILE A 81 5.28 -2.26 8.83
CA ILE A 81 4.86 -1.49 7.66
C ILE A 81 5.68 -1.83 6.41
N THR A 82 5.07 -1.73 5.26
CA THR A 82 5.77 -1.69 3.97
C THR A 82 6.47 -0.35 3.85
N VAL A 83 7.76 -0.35 3.52
CA VAL A 83 8.53 0.88 3.33
C VAL A 83 8.35 1.45 1.91
N GLY A 84 9.00 2.60 1.64
CA GLY A 84 8.98 3.25 0.34
C GLY A 84 7.88 4.31 0.20
N HIS A 85 8.27 5.46 -0.31
CA HIS A 85 7.41 6.64 -0.46
C HIS A 85 7.64 7.38 -1.78
N GLU A 86 8.44 6.80 -2.66
CA GLU A 86 8.70 7.31 -4.02
C GLU A 86 8.29 6.24 -5.03
N MET A 87 7.14 6.43 -5.71
CA MET A 87 6.63 5.45 -6.66
C MET A 87 5.78 6.10 -7.74
N VAL A 88 5.70 5.39 -8.85
CA VAL A 88 4.74 5.61 -9.92
C VAL A 88 3.97 4.32 -10.18
N GLY A 89 2.76 4.43 -10.66
CA GLY A 89 1.93 3.25 -10.90
C GLY A 89 0.69 3.54 -11.74
N VAL A 90 -0.20 2.58 -11.72
CA VAL A 90 -1.50 2.64 -12.39
C VAL A 90 -2.58 2.49 -11.31
N VAL A 91 -3.53 3.39 -11.31
CA VAL A 91 -4.70 3.32 -10.41
C VAL A 91 -5.47 2.04 -10.71
N GLU A 92 -5.67 1.20 -9.69
CA GLU A 92 -6.41 -0.06 -9.79
C GLU A 92 -7.84 0.10 -9.32
N GLN A 93 -8.02 0.78 -8.19
CA GLN A 93 -9.32 1.04 -7.57
C GLN A 93 -9.34 2.42 -6.95
N VAL A 94 -10.54 3.00 -6.83
CA VAL A 94 -10.77 4.27 -6.13
C VAL A 94 -12.00 4.16 -5.25
N GLY A 95 -11.99 4.87 -4.15
CA GLY A 95 -13.16 5.08 -3.29
C GLY A 95 -14.20 5.98 -3.97
N ALA A 96 -15.41 5.99 -3.43
CA ALA A 96 -16.58 6.65 -4.04
C ALA A 96 -16.43 8.17 -4.17
N ASP A 97 -15.64 8.81 -3.31
CA ASP A 97 -15.46 10.27 -3.29
C ASP A 97 -14.19 10.73 -4.05
N VAL A 98 -13.43 9.81 -4.64
CA VAL A 98 -12.28 10.16 -5.47
C VAL A 98 -12.73 10.64 -6.82
N THR A 99 -12.43 11.90 -7.15
CA THR A 99 -12.82 12.54 -8.41
C THR A 99 -11.63 12.96 -9.27
N SER A 100 -10.43 12.99 -8.70
CA SER A 100 -9.21 13.48 -9.36
C SER A 100 -8.55 12.46 -10.29
N VAL A 101 -8.77 11.17 -10.03
CA VAL A 101 -8.21 10.05 -10.80
C VAL A 101 -9.23 8.93 -10.94
N LYS A 102 -9.00 8.01 -11.90
CA LYS A 102 -9.85 6.84 -12.14
C LYS A 102 -9.01 5.60 -12.43
N PRO A 103 -9.56 4.38 -12.28
CA PRO A 103 -8.88 3.15 -12.67
C PRO A 103 -8.30 3.23 -14.09
N GLY A 104 -7.05 2.80 -14.25
CA GLY A 104 -6.27 2.86 -15.49
C GLY A 104 -5.40 4.12 -15.64
N ASP A 105 -5.59 5.16 -14.86
CA ASP A 105 -4.75 6.36 -14.91
C ASP A 105 -3.33 6.05 -14.41
N ARG A 106 -2.32 6.60 -15.09
CA ARG A 106 -0.92 6.57 -14.64
C ARG A 106 -0.67 7.74 -13.70
N VAL A 107 -0.11 7.43 -12.53
CA VAL A 107 0.08 8.41 -11.47
C VAL A 107 1.49 8.35 -10.89
N THR A 108 1.96 9.48 -10.38
CA THR A 108 2.99 9.53 -9.35
C THR A 108 2.31 9.76 -8.01
N VAL A 109 2.79 9.08 -6.97
CA VAL A 109 2.20 9.18 -5.62
C VAL A 109 3.01 10.18 -4.80
N ASN A 110 2.32 11.18 -4.23
CA ASN A 110 2.94 12.09 -3.27
C ASN A 110 3.15 11.38 -1.93
N VAL A 111 4.34 11.49 -1.37
CA VAL A 111 4.67 10.95 -0.03
C VAL A 111 3.82 11.56 1.07
N GLU A 112 3.47 12.82 0.93
CA GLU A 112 2.66 13.57 1.89
C GLU A 112 1.18 13.43 1.55
N THR A 113 0.51 12.50 2.24
CA THR A 113 -0.94 12.39 2.25
C THR A 113 -1.54 13.46 3.15
N PHE A 114 -2.78 13.90 2.90
CA PHE A 114 -3.38 14.97 3.71
C PHE A 114 -4.91 14.95 3.64
N CYS A 115 -5.57 15.32 4.74
CA CYS A 115 -7.03 15.29 4.83
C CYS A 115 -7.74 16.44 4.11
N GLY A 116 -7.04 17.55 3.80
CA GLY A 116 -7.65 18.75 3.19
C GLY A 116 -8.48 19.62 4.15
N GLU A 117 -8.80 19.16 5.36
CA GLU A 117 -9.81 19.76 6.25
C GLU A 117 -9.23 20.39 7.53
N CYS A 118 -8.10 19.88 8.03
CA CYS A 118 -7.50 20.40 9.26
C CYS A 118 -6.93 21.81 9.06
N PHE A 119 -6.63 22.48 10.16
CA PHE A 119 -6.05 23.83 10.16
C PHE A 119 -4.84 23.93 9.22
N PHE A 120 -3.90 23.02 9.32
CA PHE A 120 -2.68 23.05 8.52
C PHE A 120 -2.94 22.88 7.03
N CYS A 121 -3.82 21.94 6.66
CA CYS A 121 -4.18 21.72 5.26
C CYS A 121 -4.84 22.97 4.64
N LYS A 122 -5.78 23.59 5.36
CA LYS A 122 -6.48 24.80 4.90
C LYS A 122 -5.55 26.02 4.74
N HIS A 123 -4.40 26.00 5.40
CA HIS A 123 -3.39 27.07 5.31
C HIS A 123 -2.17 26.69 4.45
N GLY A 124 -2.23 25.59 3.68
CA GLY A 124 -1.17 25.16 2.77
C GLY A 124 0.00 24.40 3.40
N TYR A 125 -0.08 24.07 4.67
CA TYR A 125 0.96 23.33 5.41
C TYR A 125 0.60 21.82 5.49
N VAL A 126 0.38 21.17 4.35
CA VAL A 126 -0.11 19.77 4.29
C VAL A 126 0.84 18.77 4.95
N ASN A 127 2.13 19.06 4.99
CA ASN A 127 3.14 18.28 5.71
C ASN A 127 2.91 18.21 7.23
N ASN A 128 2.17 19.16 7.79
CA ASN A 128 1.77 19.22 9.20
C ASN A 128 0.34 18.71 9.44
N CYS A 129 -0.24 18.02 8.47
CA CYS A 129 -1.58 17.46 8.60
C CYS A 129 -1.73 16.64 9.90
N THR A 130 -2.81 16.87 10.63
CA THR A 130 -3.08 16.23 11.93
C THR A 130 -3.86 14.93 11.80
N ASP A 131 -4.27 14.53 10.60
CA ASP A 131 -4.89 13.24 10.35
C ASP A 131 -3.88 12.09 10.58
N SER A 132 -4.36 10.95 11.08
CA SER A 132 -3.53 9.77 11.35
C SER A 132 -2.79 9.24 10.11
N ASN A 133 -3.41 9.40 8.93
CA ASN A 133 -2.83 9.02 7.63
C ASN A 133 -2.16 10.21 6.92
N GLY A 134 -2.12 11.38 7.56
CA GLY A 134 -1.65 12.62 6.96
C GLY A 134 -0.20 12.96 7.26
N GLY A 135 0.33 13.95 6.56
CA GLY A 135 1.74 14.33 6.58
C GLY A 135 2.61 13.24 5.95
N TRP A 136 3.85 13.14 6.34
CA TRP A 136 4.74 12.07 5.86
C TRP A 136 4.36 10.74 6.54
N ALA A 137 3.36 10.04 6.00
CA ALA A 137 2.83 8.81 6.55
C ALA A 137 3.18 7.56 5.72
N LEU A 138 3.13 7.64 4.39
CA LEU A 138 3.46 6.54 3.47
C LEU A 138 4.88 6.03 3.70
N GLY A 139 5.01 4.71 3.86
CA GLY A 139 6.29 4.04 4.08
C GLY A 139 6.94 4.32 5.45
N CYS A 140 6.20 4.97 6.38
CA CYS A 140 6.69 5.31 7.70
C CYS A 140 5.71 4.90 8.81
N ARG A 141 4.45 5.34 8.74
CA ARG A 141 3.38 5.03 9.70
C ARG A 141 2.27 4.19 9.10
N ILE A 142 2.12 4.24 7.81
CA ILE A 142 1.22 3.41 7.00
C ILE A 142 2.03 2.74 5.89
N ASP A 143 1.50 1.68 5.32
CA ASP A 143 2.15 0.94 4.25
C ASP A 143 2.50 1.84 3.06
N GLY A 144 3.73 1.70 2.56
CA GLY A 144 4.29 2.44 1.43
C GLY A 144 4.32 1.62 0.14
N GLY A 145 5.11 2.11 -0.83
CA GLY A 145 5.11 1.64 -2.21
C GLY A 145 6.29 0.77 -2.64
N GLN A 146 7.15 0.31 -1.74
CA GLN A 146 8.08 -0.79 -2.07
C GLN A 146 7.35 -2.13 -1.98
N ALA A 147 6.28 -2.24 -2.77
CA ALA A 147 5.39 -3.38 -2.91
C ALA A 147 4.73 -3.38 -4.29
N GLU A 148 4.01 -4.44 -4.63
CA GLU A 148 3.26 -4.51 -5.89
C GLU A 148 2.05 -3.55 -5.89
N TYR A 149 1.46 -3.28 -4.73
CA TYR A 149 0.31 -2.38 -4.56
C TYR A 149 0.47 -1.51 -3.32
N VAL A 150 -0.08 -0.30 -3.38
CA VAL A 150 -0.15 0.63 -2.26
C VAL A 150 -1.54 1.27 -2.18
N ARG A 151 -2.06 1.43 -0.95
CA ARG A 151 -3.23 2.26 -0.68
C ARG A 151 -2.77 3.68 -0.36
N VAL A 152 -3.31 4.63 -1.08
CA VAL A 152 -3.09 6.07 -0.91
C VAL A 152 -4.36 6.65 -0.31
N PRO A 153 -4.32 7.14 0.94
CA PRO A 153 -5.48 7.78 1.58
C PRO A 153 -5.82 9.12 0.97
#